data_cbebfcdbcdf0d3bfdb6c9e497bc64ff2
#
_entry.id   cbebfcdbcdf0d3bfdb6c9e497bc64ff2
#
_cell.length_a   1.000
_cell.length_b   1.000
_cell.length_c   1.000
_cell.angle_alpha   90.00
_cell.angle_beta   90.00
_cell.angle_gamma   90.00
#
_symmetry.space_group_name_H-M   'P 1'
#
loop_
_entity.id
_entity.type
_entity.pdbx_description
1 polymer ?
#
loop_
_entity_poly.entity_id
_entity_poly.type
_entity_poly.pdbx_seq_one_letter_code
_entity_poly.pdbx_strand_id
1 'polypeptide(L)' 'MVRIQLDLPDEQVKELDELMRETNIVTRKDLFNNALTLFQWAVKAKRAGRIIASIDEQNKTSKELVMPALENVHGPVSI' A
#
# COMPACT_ATOMS: atom_id res chain seq x y z
N MET A 1 -14.42 7.88 -19.36
CA MET A 1 -13.68 6.92 -18.54
C MET A 1 -12.33 6.62 -19.17
N VAL A 2 -11.27 6.74 -18.42
CA VAL A 2 -9.92 6.47 -18.90
C VAL A 2 -9.55 5.02 -18.59
N ARG A 3 -9.02 4.31 -19.57
CA ARG A 3 -8.55 2.93 -19.37
C ARG A 3 -7.05 2.94 -19.12
N ILE A 4 -6.62 2.27 -18.07
CA ILE A 4 -5.21 2.12 -17.73
C ILE A 4 -4.80 0.67 -17.97
N GLN A 5 -3.72 0.47 -18.72
CA GLN A 5 -3.18 -0.85 -18.98
C GLN A 5 -1.79 -0.96 -18.36
N LEU A 6 -1.51 -2.10 -17.73
CA LEU A 6 -0.23 -2.40 -17.12
C LEU A 6 0.31 -3.71 -17.68
N ASP A 7 1.57 -3.69 -18.12
CA ASP A 7 2.25 -4.91 -18.52
C ASP A 7 3.09 -5.40 -17.36
N LEU A 8 2.77 -6.59 -16.87
CA LEU A 8 3.43 -7.17 -15.71
C LEU A 8 4.09 -8.50 -16.07
N PRO A 9 5.28 -8.79 -15.50
CA PRO A 9 5.89 -10.11 -15.66
C PRO A 9 4.97 -11.21 -15.10
N ASP A 10 5.10 -12.41 -15.65
CA ASP A 10 4.26 -13.54 -15.24
C ASP A 10 4.34 -13.81 -13.74
N GLU A 11 5.52 -13.69 -13.15
CA GLU A 11 5.69 -13.91 -11.71
C GLU A 11 4.90 -12.91 -10.88
N GLN A 12 4.86 -11.66 -11.33
CA GLN A 12 4.13 -10.63 -10.63
C GLN A 12 2.62 -10.84 -10.75
N VAL A 13 2.16 -11.34 -11.89
CA VAL A 13 0.75 -11.70 -12.06
C VAL A 13 0.37 -12.81 -11.09
N LYS A 14 1.24 -13.80 -10.89
CA LYS A 14 0.99 -14.86 -9.92
C LYS A 14 0.87 -14.31 -8.50
N GLU A 15 1.73 -13.38 -8.14
CA GLU A 15 1.69 -12.75 -6.82
C GLU A 15 0.37 -11.99 -6.62
N LEU A 16 -0.09 -11.27 -7.64
CA LEU A 16 -1.37 -10.59 -7.59
C LEU A 16 -2.52 -11.57 -7.39
N ASP A 17 -2.50 -12.67 -8.13
CA ASP A 17 -3.56 -13.67 -8.03
C ASP A 17 -3.57 -14.32 -6.65
N GLU A 18 -2.41 -14.53 -6.04
CA GLU A 18 -2.33 -15.03 -4.67
C GLU A 18 -2.90 -14.05 -3.67
N LEU A 19 -2.57 -12.77 -3.80
CA LEU A 19 -3.13 -11.72 -2.94
C LEU A 19 -4.65 -11.67 -3.06
N MET A 20 -5.17 -11.80 -4.27
CA MET A 20 -6.61 -11.83 -4.50
C MET A 20 -7.26 -13.01 -3.80
N ARG A 21 -6.62 -14.17 -3.87
CA ARG A 21 -7.13 -15.38 -3.22
C ARG A 21 -7.15 -15.23 -1.71
N GLU A 22 -6.07 -14.71 -1.14
CA GLU A 22 -5.97 -14.53 0.31
C GLU A 22 -6.98 -13.53 0.85
N THR A 23 -7.36 -12.55 0.03
CA THR A 23 -8.25 -11.46 0.44
C THR A 23 -9.68 -11.64 -0.04
N ASN A 24 -9.97 -12.74 -0.76
CA ASN A 24 -11.28 -12.98 -1.37
C ASN A 24 -11.71 -11.88 -2.36
N ILE A 25 -10.75 -11.22 -2.95
CA ILE A 25 -11.00 -10.24 -4.01
C ILE A 25 -11.16 -10.98 -5.33
N VAL A 26 -12.24 -10.73 -6.04
CA VAL A 26 -12.61 -11.50 -7.24
C VAL A 26 -12.03 -10.89 -8.52
N THR A 27 -11.90 -9.57 -8.59
CA THR A 27 -11.44 -8.90 -9.81
C THR A 27 -10.16 -8.11 -9.54
N ARG A 28 -9.34 -7.97 -10.59
CA ARG A 28 -8.13 -7.15 -10.50
C ARG A 28 -8.47 -5.67 -10.28
N LYS A 29 -9.59 -5.23 -10.81
CA LYS A 29 -10.06 -3.87 -10.58
C LYS A 29 -10.29 -3.62 -9.09
N ASP A 30 -10.93 -4.56 -8.41
CA ASP A 30 -11.16 -4.44 -6.97
C ASP A 30 -9.85 -4.50 -6.18
N LEU A 31 -8.91 -5.34 -6.61
CA LEU A 31 -7.58 -5.37 -5.99
C LEU A 31 -6.91 -4.01 -6.12
N PHE A 32 -6.94 -3.43 -7.31
CA PHE A 32 -6.36 -2.12 -7.56
C PHE A 32 -6.99 -1.05 -6.68
N ASN A 33 -8.33 -1.06 -6.59
CA ASN A 33 -9.05 -0.09 -5.77
C ASN A 33 -8.67 -0.21 -4.29
N ASN A 34 -8.55 -1.43 -3.79
CA ASN A 34 -8.15 -1.66 -2.41
C ASN A 34 -6.71 -1.21 -2.17
N ALA A 35 -5.81 -1.56 -3.08
CA ALA A 35 -4.41 -1.17 -2.96
C ALA A 35 -4.27 0.35 -3.00
N LEU A 36 -4.99 1.02 -3.90
CA LEU A 36 -4.96 2.46 -4.00
C LEU A 36 -5.51 3.12 -2.75
N THR A 37 -6.59 2.58 -2.19
CA THR A 37 -7.17 3.09 -0.94
C THR A 37 -6.16 3.02 0.19
N LEU A 38 -5.47 1.89 0.31
CA LEU A 38 -4.44 1.73 1.33
C LEU A 38 -3.29 2.70 1.12
N PHE A 39 -2.86 2.87 -0.12
CA PHE A 39 -1.78 3.79 -0.44
C PHE A 39 -2.16 5.23 -0.14
N GLN A 40 -3.39 5.63 -0.49
CA GLN A 40 -3.89 6.96 -0.18
C GLN A 40 -3.93 7.21 1.33
N TRP A 41 -4.35 6.19 2.09
CA TRP A 41 -4.33 6.28 3.54
C TRP A 41 -2.91 6.49 4.06
N ALA A 42 -1.95 5.74 3.51
CA ALA A 42 -0.54 5.87 3.89
C ALA A 42 0.00 7.27 3.58
N VAL A 43 -0.34 7.80 2.41
CA VAL A 43 0.08 9.16 2.03
C VAL A 43 -0.49 10.20 3.00
N LYS A 44 -1.76 10.06 3.36
CA LYS A 44 -2.38 10.96 4.34
C LYS A 44 -1.69 10.90 5.70
N ALA A 45 -1.35 9.69 6.14
CA ALA A 45 -0.65 9.52 7.41
C ALA A 45 0.72 10.19 7.38
N LYS A 46 1.47 10.00 6.30
CA LYS A 46 2.79 10.64 6.16
C LYS A 46 2.66 12.16 6.09
N ARG A 47 1.65 12.66 5.41
CA ARG A 47 1.39 14.10 5.33
C ARG A 47 1.11 14.70 6.71
N ALA A 48 0.50 13.92 7.59
CA ALA A 48 0.23 14.34 8.97
C ALA A 48 1.44 14.15 9.91
N GLY A 49 2.59 13.75 9.37
CA GLY A 49 3.80 13.54 10.17
C GLY A 49 3.84 12.21 10.90
N ARG A 50 2.98 11.25 10.50
CA ARG A 50 2.91 9.94 11.15
C ARG A 50 3.80 8.94 10.44
N ILE A 51 4.13 7.87 11.16
CA ILE A 51 4.82 6.73 10.57
C ILE A 51 3.80 5.62 10.31
N ILE A 52 4.15 4.71 9.40
CA ILE A 52 3.33 3.54 9.11
C ILE A 52 4.10 2.33 9.59
N ALA A 53 3.49 1.52 10.42
CA ALA A 53 4.17 0.42 11.06
C ALA A 53 3.29 -0.81 11.17
N SER A 54 3.93 -1.96 11.15
CA SER A 54 3.32 -3.24 11.49
C SER A 54 3.63 -3.51 12.95
N ILE A 55 2.59 -3.76 13.73
CA ILE A 55 2.72 -3.96 15.16
C ILE A 55 2.42 -5.41 15.50
N ASP A 56 3.34 -6.05 16.21
CA ASP A 56 3.15 -7.38 16.77
C ASP A 56 2.88 -7.22 18.26
N GLU A 57 1.61 -7.32 18.64
CA GLU A 57 1.21 -7.10 20.01
C GLU A 57 1.69 -8.19 20.96
N GLN A 58 1.81 -9.43 20.48
CA GLN A 58 2.25 -10.56 21.30
C GLN A 58 3.71 -10.41 21.71
N ASN A 59 4.56 -10.06 20.75
CA ASN A 59 6.00 -9.91 20.98
C ASN A 59 6.40 -8.48 21.31
N LYS A 60 5.43 -7.57 21.33
CA LYS A 60 5.63 -6.14 21.63
C LYS A 60 6.70 -5.52 20.75
N THR A 61 6.69 -5.87 19.46
CA THR A 61 7.61 -5.33 18.46
C THR A 61 6.85 -4.58 17.39
N SER A 62 7.54 -3.67 16.74
CA SER A 62 6.97 -2.95 15.60
C SER A 62 8.02 -2.79 14.52
N LYS A 63 7.56 -2.79 13.27
CA LYS A 63 8.42 -2.55 12.10
C LYS A 63 7.85 -1.41 11.31
N GLU A 64 8.65 -0.38 11.12
CA GLU A 64 8.23 0.77 10.32
C GLU A 64 8.32 0.42 8.84
N LEU A 65 7.30 0.83 8.08
CA LEU A 65 7.33 0.72 6.64
C LEU A 65 8.11 1.90 6.06
N VAL A 66 9.18 1.59 5.33
CA VAL A 66 9.96 2.59 4.63
C VAL A 66 9.85 2.33 3.13
N MET A 67 9.29 3.28 2.42
CA MET A 67 9.06 3.20 0.98
C MET A 67 9.52 4.51 0.35
N PRO A 68 10.34 4.46 -0.72
CA PRO A 68 10.81 5.72 -1.34
C PRO A 68 9.67 6.66 -1.73
N ALA A 69 8.57 6.12 -2.25
CA ALA A 69 7.43 6.95 -2.64
C ALA A 69 6.82 7.69 -1.46
N LEU A 70 6.77 7.05 -0.29
CA LEU A 70 6.23 7.67 0.92
C LEU A 70 7.20 8.66 1.55
N GLU A 71 8.50 8.44 1.38
CA GLU A 71 9.50 9.36 1.88
C GLU A 71 9.47 10.71 1.15
N ASN A 72 8.90 10.75 -0.05
CA ASN A 72 8.71 11.99 -0.79
C ASN A 72 7.55 12.84 -0.29
N VAL A 73 6.74 12.31 0.61
CA VAL A 73 5.58 13.04 1.13
C VAL A 73 6.06 13.92 2.29
N HIS A 74 5.77 15.22 2.17
CA HIS A 74 6.13 16.18 3.19
C HIS A 74 4.90 16.60 3.96
N GLY A 75 4.98 16.46 5.29
CA GLY A 75 3.93 16.91 6.18
C GLY A 75 3.93 18.42 6.36
N PRO A 76 3.09 18.91 7.27
CA PRO A 76 3.13 20.32 7.63
C PRO A 76 4.55 20.67 8.06
N VAL A 77 5.07 21.73 7.50
CA VAL A 77 6.44 22.10 7.78
C VAL A 77 6.54 22.51 9.23
N SER A 78 7.25 21.72 9.99
CA SER A 78 7.64 22.13 11.34
C SER A 78 9.06 22.64 11.26
N ILE A 79 9.20 23.84 11.47
CA ILE A 79 10.51 24.46 11.45
C ILE A 79 10.95 24.71 12.88
#